data_b2a97ff05c63f7c902a0479c65842b5c
#
_entry.id   b2a97ff05c63f7c902a0479c65842b5c
#
_cell.length_a   1.000
_cell.length_b   1.000
_cell.length_c   1.000
_cell.angle_alpha   90.00
_cell.angle_beta   90.00
_cell.angle_gamma   90.00
#
_symmetry.space_group_name_H-M   'P 1'
#
loop_
_entity.id
_entity.type
_entity.pdbx_description
1 polymer ?
#
loop_
_entity_poly.entity_id
_entity_poly.type
_entity_poly.pdbx_seq_one_letter_code
_entity_poly.pdbx_strand_id
1 'polypeptide(L)'
;MESNITHKFENKNIENNKLNINLDNIKSNYILRKIYGNILKKKSLEIFRYNKKIQKRLNYCFKDYKEYCQTFTPIEIEIKLTEDSYSKFINIKKNEESFYHIYINNNKKEIKNKYIYNENDHFRKIRVVVDYQVKSFKNLFFKCKCIESINFKKFYRNNVKYLF
;
A
#
# COMPACT_ATOMS: atom_id res chain seq x y z
N MET A 1 -67.42 -20.53 -15.32
CA MET A 1 -66.48 -20.79 -16.45
C MET A 1 -65.37 -19.78 -16.35
N GLU A 2 -64.31 -20.15 -15.62
CA GLU A 2 -63.14 -19.29 -15.46
C GLU A 2 -62.01 -19.91 -16.28
N SER A 3 -61.53 -19.16 -17.27
CA SER A 3 -60.48 -19.58 -18.17
C SER A 3 -59.10 -19.20 -17.57
N ASN A 4 -58.34 -20.19 -17.09
CA ASN A 4 -56.97 -20.08 -16.66
C ASN A 4 -56.06 -19.84 -17.88
N ILE A 5 -55.51 -18.63 -17.98
CA ILE A 5 -54.42 -18.29 -18.91
C ILE A 5 -53.12 -18.46 -18.14
N THR A 6 -52.45 -19.59 -18.35
CA THR A 6 -51.09 -19.82 -17.86
C THR A 6 -50.11 -19.19 -18.84
N HIS A 7 -49.50 -18.06 -18.45
CA HIS A 7 -48.33 -17.50 -19.16
C HIS A 7 -47.09 -18.34 -18.86
N LYS A 8 -46.71 -19.14 -19.85
CA LYS A 8 -45.36 -19.76 -19.90
C LYS A 8 -44.31 -18.70 -20.14
N PHE A 9 -43.53 -18.38 -19.11
CA PHE A 9 -42.28 -17.64 -19.28
C PHE A 9 -41.25 -18.59 -19.89
N GLU A 10 -40.95 -18.41 -21.14
CA GLU A 10 -39.80 -19.03 -21.79
C GLU A 10 -38.51 -18.37 -21.24
N ASN A 11 -37.77 -19.09 -20.40
CA ASN A 11 -36.41 -18.75 -20.01
C ASN A 11 -35.52 -18.87 -21.26
N LYS A 12 -35.28 -17.74 -21.95
CA LYS A 12 -34.19 -17.63 -22.91
C LYS A 12 -32.85 -17.78 -22.14
N ASN A 13 -32.25 -18.95 -22.27
CA ASN A 13 -30.86 -19.18 -21.92
C ASN A 13 -29.98 -18.17 -22.69
N ILE A 14 -29.56 -17.12 -22.02
CA ILE A 14 -28.48 -16.25 -22.50
C ILE A 14 -27.21 -17.08 -22.38
N GLU A 15 -26.86 -17.81 -23.44
CA GLU A 15 -25.53 -18.38 -23.59
C GLU A 15 -24.54 -17.21 -23.50
N ASN A 16 -23.85 -17.14 -22.36
CA ASN A 16 -22.67 -16.29 -22.19
C ASN A 16 -21.57 -16.80 -23.14
N ASN A 17 -21.62 -16.38 -24.38
CA ASN A 17 -20.49 -16.51 -25.31
C ASN A 17 -19.33 -15.71 -24.73
N LYS A 18 -18.55 -16.32 -23.82
CA LYS A 18 -17.25 -15.82 -23.42
C LYS A 18 -16.39 -15.75 -24.67
N LEU A 19 -16.33 -14.57 -25.27
CA LEU A 19 -15.36 -14.25 -26.31
C LEU A 19 -13.96 -14.51 -25.71
N ASN A 20 -13.39 -15.65 -26.04
CA ASN A 20 -12.04 -16.04 -25.66
C ASN A 20 -11.06 -15.19 -26.49
N ILE A 21 -10.93 -13.90 -26.13
CA ILE A 21 -9.99 -12.99 -26.80
C ILE A 21 -8.60 -13.42 -26.43
N ASN A 22 -7.90 -14.11 -27.33
CA ASN A 22 -6.49 -14.41 -27.16
C ASN A 22 -5.68 -13.14 -27.43
N LEU A 23 -5.19 -12.51 -26.34
CA LEU A 23 -4.40 -11.28 -26.40
C LEU A 23 -3.09 -11.45 -27.20
N ASP A 24 -2.61 -12.69 -27.37
CA ASP A 24 -1.41 -12.99 -28.16
C ASP A 24 -1.61 -12.73 -29.66
N ASN A 25 -2.86 -12.76 -30.14
CA ASN A 25 -3.22 -12.49 -31.54
C ASN A 25 -3.22 -11.00 -31.89
N ILE A 26 -3.19 -10.10 -30.89
CA ILE A 26 -3.13 -8.67 -31.14
C ILE A 26 -1.74 -8.31 -31.64
N LYS A 27 -1.62 -7.97 -32.92
CA LYS A 27 -0.34 -7.62 -33.55
C LYS A 27 0.20 -6.26 -33.08
N SER A 28 -0.67 -5.28 -32.85
CA SER A 28 -0.29 -3.91 -32.50
C SER A 28 0.15 -3.77 -31.02
N ASN A 29 1.38 -3.36 -30.78
CA ASN A 29 1.86 -3.03 -29.44
C ASN A 29 1.19 -1.78 -28.87
N TYR A 30 0.74 -0.86 -29.70
CA TYR A 30 -0.03 0.31 -29.27
C TYR A 30 -1.37 -0.11 -28.64
N ILE A 31 -2.11 -1.00 -29.31
CA ILE A 31 -3.39 -1.54 -28.80
C ILE A 31 -3.16 -2.29 -27.51
N LEU A 32 -2.14 -3.14 -27.44
CA LEU A 32 -1.79 -3.84 -26.19
C LEU A 32 -1.50 -2.86 -25.05
N ARG A 33 -0.71 -1.82 -25.28
CA ARG A 33 -0.42 -0.79 -24.28
C ARG A 33 -1.69 -0.08 -23.80
N LYS A 34 -2.64 0.22 -24.69
CA LYS A 34 -3.93 0.81 -24.32
C LYS A 34 -4.76 -0.12 -23.47
N ILE A 35 -4.86 -1.41 -23.82
CA ILE A 35 -5.58 -2.42 -23.05
C ILE A 35 -4.98 -2.53 -21.64
N TYR A 36 -3.66 -2.74 -21.53
CA TYR A 36 -2.99 -2.89 -20.25
C TYR A 36 -2.90 -1.60 -19.44
N GLY A 37 -2.95 -0.44 -20.08
CA GLY A 37 -3.03 0.86 -19.42
C GLY A 37 -4.35 1.09 -18.69
N ASN A 38 -5.43 0.43 -19.12
CA ASN A 38 -6.75 0.47 -18.48
C ASN A 38 -6.95 -0.61 -17.41
N ILE A 39 -6.01 -1.56 -17.30
CA ILE A 39 -6.05 -2.60 -16.27
C ILE A 39 -5.24 -2.13 -15.06
N LEU A 40 -5.70 -2.44 -13.84
CA LEU A 40 -4.93 -2.18 -12.62
C LEU A 40 -3.51 -2.74 -12.75
N LYS A 41 -2.50 -1.93 -12.44
CA LYS A 41 -1.07 -2.28 -12.60
C LYS A 41 -0.72 -3.63 -11.97
N LYS A 42 -1.31 -3.97 -10.83
CA LYS A 42 -1.15 -5.28 -10.19
C LYS A 42 -1.54 -6.43 -11.11
N LYS A 43 -2.75 -6.36 -11.69
CA LYS A 43 -3.26 -7.40 -12.60
C LYS A 43 -2.45 -7.49 -13.89
N SER A 44 -2.03 -6.34 -14.43
CA SER A 44 -1.17 -6.32 -15.62
C SER A 44 0.16 -7.05 -15.35
N LEU A 45 0.81 -6.79 -14.22
CA LEU A 45 2.06 -7.44 -13.83
C LEU A 45 1.88 -8.94 -13.57
N GLU A 46 0.75 -9.35 -12.97
CA GLU A 46 0.41 -10.77 -12.83
C GLU A 46 0.31 -11.48 -14.20
N ILE A 47 -0.39 -10.87 -15.17
CA ILE A 47 -0.50 -11.43 -16.53
C ILE A 47 0.87 -11.52 -17.18
N PHE A 48 1.72 -10.48 -17.09
CA PHE A 48 3.06 -10.48 -17.67
C PHE A 48 3.98 -11.54 -17.05
N ARG A 49 3.77 -11.86 -15.76
CA ARG A 49 4.52 -12.94 -15.09
C ARG A 49 4.34 -14.29 -15.80
N TYR A 50 3.13 -14.55 -16.29
CA TYR A 50 2.78 -15.81 -16.94
C TYR A 50 2.85 -15.75 -18.48
N ASN A 51 2.83 -14.56 -19.09
CA ASN A 51 2.94 -14.37 -20.53
C ASN A 51 4.20 -13.62 -20.93
N LYS A 52 5.29 -14.37 -21.12
CA LYS A 52 6.61 -13.84 -21.49
C LYS A 52 6.61 -13.12 -22.85
N LYS A 53 5.76 -13.55 -23.79
CA LYS A 53 5.63 -12.92 -25.11
C LYS A 53 5.10 -11.50 -24.99
N ILE A 54 4.01 -11.31 -24.27
CA ILE A 54 3.43 -9.97 -24.01
C ILE A 54 4.40 -9.14 -23.17
N GLN A 55 5.01 -9.70 -22.12
CA GLN A 55 6.01 -9.03 -21.30
C GLN A 55 7.13 -8.42 -22.18
N LYS A 56 7.72 -9.21 -23.08
CA LYS A 56 8.79 -8.77 -23.99
C LYS A 56 8.30 -7.70 -24.95
N ARG A 57 7.11 -7.88 -25.55
CA ARG A 57 6.52 -6.91 -26.49
C ARG A 57 6.25 -5.55 -25.88
N LEU A 58 5.89 -5.48 -24.60
CA LEU A 58 5.60 -4.27 -23.88
C LEU A 58 6.80 -3.71 -23.12
N ASN A 59 7.97 -4.38 -23.20
CA ASN A 59 9.23 -4.03 -22.53
C ASN A 59 9.11 -3.97 -20.98
N TYR A 60 8.26 -4.83 -20.39
CA TYR A 60 8.23 -4.99 -18.94
C TYR A 60 9.41 -5.81 -18.44
N CYS A 61 10.15 -5.28 -17.49
CA CYS A 61 11.34 -5.91 -16.94
C CYS A 61 11.24 -6.09 -15.40
N PHE A 62 12.25 -6.71 -14.83
CA PHE A 62 12.32 -6.92 -13.36
C PHE A 62 12.22 -5.61 -12.57
N LYS A 63 12.75 -4.50 -13.12
CA LYS A 63 12.68 -3.18 -12.48
C LYS A 63 11.23 -2.74 -12.25
N ASP A 64 10.33 -2.96 -13.22
CA ASP A 64 8.91 -2.59 -13.10
C ASP A 64 8.21 -3.33 -11.97
N TYR A 65 8.53 -4.61 -11.78
CA TYR A 65 8.02 -5.40 -10.66
C TYR A 65 8.57 -4.91 -9.33
N LYS A 66 9.87 -4.62 -9.27
CA LYS A 66 10.54 -4.12 -8.08
C LYS A 66 9.95 -2.78 -7.66
N GLU A 67 9.82 -1.82 -8.56
CA GLU A 67 9.23 -0.50 -8.30
C GLU A 67 7.78 -0.62 -7.81
N TYR A 68 7.00 -1.49 -8.43
CA TYR A 68 5.64 -1.75 -7.98
C TYR A 68 5.59 -2.31 -6.56
N CYS A 69 6.40 -3.33 -6.26
CA CYS A 69 6.47 -3.91 -4.92
C CYS A 69 6.94 -2.89 -3.87
N GLN A 70 7.91 -2.04 -4.21
CA GLN A 70 8.40 -0.98 -3.33
C GLN A 70 7.29 0.02 -2.94
N THR A 71 6.31 0.25 -3.81
CA THR A 71 5.16 1.12 -3.52
C THR A 71 4.33 0.62 -2.32
N PHE A 72 4.31 -0.70 -2.09
CA PHE A 72 3.58 -1.35 -1.00
C PHE A 72 4.46 -1.74 0.19
N THR A 73 5.75 -1.44 0.12
CA THR A 73 6.65 -1.71 1.24
C THR A 73 6.35 -0.73 2.39
N PRO A 74 6.19 -1.19 3.63
CA PRO A 74 6.09 -0.32 4.77
C PRO A 74 7.33 0.57 4.91
N ILE A 75 7.13 1.79 5.39
CA ILE A 75 8.22 2.69 5.77
C ILE A 75 8.65 2.33 7.19
N GLU A 76 9.94 2.23 7.43
CA GLU A 76 10.49 1.98 8.76
C GLU A 76 11.28 3.21 9.21
N ILE A 77 10.84 3.79 10.34
CA ILE A 77 11.39 4.99 10.95
C ILE A 77 11.96 4.59 12.31
N GLU A 78 13.18 4.97 12.57
CA GLU A 78 13.82 4.86 13.86
C GLU A 78 13.94 6.26 14.47
N ILE A 79 13.38 6.45 15.66
CA ILE A 79 13.39 7.69 16.42
C ILE A 79 14.30 7.47 17.63
N LYS A 80 15.30 8.33 17.81
CA LYS A 80 16.09 8.42 19.02
C LYS A 80 15.57 9.55 19.88
N LEU A 81 15.41 9.31 21.17
CA LEU A 81 14.84 10.26 22.11
C LEU A 81 15.91 10.87 22.98
N THR A 82 15.69 12.12 23.40
CA THR A 82 16.46 12.81 24.44
C THR A 82 16.13 12.24 25.83
N GLU A 83 17.07 12.31 26.76
CA GLU A 83 16.91 11.72 28.10
C GLU A 83 15.94 12.50 28.99
N ASP A 84 15.75 13.79 28.74
CA ASP A 84 15.13 14.73 29.69
C ASP A 84 13.75 15.24 29.32
N SER A 85 13.06 14.63 28.35
CA SER A 85 11.79 15.21 27.93
C SER A 85 10.62 14.22 27.89
N TYR A 86 9.69 14.45 28.80
CA TYR A 86 8.39 13.78 28.82
C TYR A 86 7.46 14.51 27.86
N SER A 87 7.31 13.99 26.68
CA SER A 87 6.45 14.61 25.69
C SER A 87 5.99 13.61 24.62
N LYS A 88 5.12 14.11 23.77
CA LYS A 88 4.68 13.35 22.60
C LYS A 88 5.84 13.21 21.60
N PHE A 89 6.07 12.00 21.14
CA PHE A 89 7.12 11.71 20.17
C PHE A 89 6.60 11.51 18.73
N ILE A 90 5.28 11.44 18.53
CA ILE A 90 4.67 11.27 17.21
C ILE A 90 3.24 11.79 17.18
N ASN A 91 2.86 12.47 16.09
CA ASN A 91 1.50 12.99 15.86
C ASN A 91 0.81 12.14 14.80
N ILE A 92 0.09 11.11 15.23
CA ILE A 92 -0.69 10.28 14.33
C ILE A 92 -2.14 10.77 14.34
N LYS A 93 -2.73 10.95 13.16
CA LYS A 93 -4.15 11.26 13.03
C LYS A 93 -4.99 10.07 13.50
N LYS A 94 -6.11 10.33 14.15
CA LYS A 94 -7.00 9.29 14.71
C LYS A 94 -7.45 8.26 13.66
N ASN A 95 -7.73 8.69 12.44
CA ASN A 95 -8.16 7.84 11.33
C ASN A 95 -7.01 7.07 10.65
N GLU A 96 -5.75 7.34 10.99
CA GLU A 96 -4.58 6.68 10.43
C GLU A 96 -3.85 5.79 11.45
N GLU A 97 -4.34 5.72 12.70
CA GLU A 97 -3.67 5.00 13.79
C GLU A 97 -3.42 3.51 13.50
N SER A 98 -4.36 2.85 12.81
CA SER A 98 -4.24 1.44 12.44
C SER A 98 -3.10 1.14 11.45
N PHE A 99 -2.55 2.17 10.82
CA PHE A 99 -1.47 2.04 9.84
C PHE A 99 -0.08 2.34 10.42
N TYR A 100 -0.01 2.61 11.73
CA TYR A 100 1.23 2.88 12.44
C TYR A 100 1.47 1.84 13.52
N HIS A 101 2.57 1.12 13.42
CA HIS A 101 2.98 0.08 14.34
C HIS A 101 4.21 0.56 15.10
N ILE A 102 4.10 0.74 16.41
CA ILE A 102 5.12 1.35 17.26
C ILE A 102 5.76 0.29 18.15
N TYR A 103 7.08 0.23 18.16
CA TYR A 103 7.88 -0.70 18.94
C TYR A 103 8.97 0.06 19.72
N ILE A 104 9.20 -0.33 20.97
CA ILE A 104 10.21 0.31 21.85
C ILE A 104 11.40 -0.61 22.04
N ASN A 105 12.62 -0.05 22.00
CA ASN A 105 13.88 -0.72 22.31
C ASN A 105 14.02 -2.10 21.65
N ASN A 106 13.65 -2.24 20.37
CA ASN A 106 13.67 -3.50 19.62
C ASN A 106 12.74 -4.60 20.17
N ASN A 107 11.82 -4.27 21.07
CA ASN A 107 10.82 -5.22 21.51
C ASN A 107 9.90 -5.61 20.33
N LYS A 108 9.47 -6.86 20.32
CA LYS A 108 8.51 -7.36 19.30
C LYS A 108 7.06 -6.98 19.61
N LYS A 109 6.78 -6.57 20.86
CA LYS A 109 5.43 -6.19 21.27
C LYS A 109 5.12 -4.78 20.79
N GLU A 110 4.07 -4.64 20.01
CA GLU A 110 3.54 -3.35 19.57
C GLU A 110 2.92 -2.60 20.73
N ILE A 111 3.10 -1.29 20.74
CA ILE A 111 2.48 -0.37 21.71
C ILE A 111 1.58 0.62 20.98
N LYS A 112 0.52 1.07 21.65
CA LYS A 112 -0.38 2.13 21.14
C LYS A 112 -0.07 3.51 21.73
N ASN A 113 0.93 3.58 22.59
CA ASN A 113 1.29 4.80 23.27
C ASN A 113 2.07 5.76 22.36
N LYS A 114 1.76 7.05 22.41
CA LYS A 114 2.38 8.14 21.63
C LYS A 114 3.12 9.14 22.52
N TYR A 115 3.14 8.89 23.80
CA TYR A 115 3.73 9.75 24.83
C TYR A 115 4.70 8.98 25.70
N ILE A 116 5.68 9.69 26.23
CA ILE A 116 6.55 9.20 27.28
C ILE A 116 6.03 9.82 28.58
N TYR A 117 5.71 8.98 29.56
CA TYR A 117 5.05 9.41 30.78
C TYR A 117 5.94 9.36 32.03
N ASN A 118 6.99 8.52 32.07
CA ASN A 118 7.75 8.24 33.27
C ASN A 118 9.25 8.33 33.05
N GLU A 119 9.98 8.82 34.06
CA GLU A 119 11.45 8.84 34.14
C GLU A 119 12.07 7.42 34.06
N ASN A 120 11.33 6.42 34.54
CA ASN A 120 11.75 5.02 34.51
C ASN A 120 11.60 4.36 33.13
N ASP A 121 10.92 5.03 32.19
CA ASP A 121 10.80 4.56 30.82
C ASP A 121 12.08 4.92 30.06
N HIS A 122 13.16 4.17 30.28
CA HIS A 122 14.43 4.30 29.55
C HIS A 122 14.27 3.99 28.05
N PHE A 123 13.31 4.65 27.40
CA PHE A 123 13.05 4.52 25.99
C PHE A 123 14.01 5.37 25.19
N ARG A 124 15.15 4.81 24.84
CA ARG A 124 16.13 5.51 24.01
C ARG A 124 15.82 5.41 22.52
N LYS A 125 15.09 4.39 22.11
CA LYS A 125 14.90 4.05 20.71
C LYS A 125 13.50 3.57 20.41
N ILE A 126 12.82 4.23 19.48
CA ILE A 126 11.49 3.86 19.02
C ILE A 126 11.57 3.48 17.55
N ARG A 127 11.02 2.34 17.21
CA ARG A 127 10.84 1.92 15.83
C ARG A 127 9.38 2.06 15.45
N VAL A 128 9.11 2.84 14.41
CA VAL A 128 7.76 3.03 13.85
C VAL A 128 7.73 2.41 12.45
N VAL A 129 6.82 1.49 12.25
CA VAL A 129 6.54 0.91 10.93
C VAL A 129 5.25 1.53 10.43
N VAL A 130 5.29 2.12 9.23
CA VAL A 130 4.16 2.84 8.64
C VAL A 130 3.72 2.14 7.37
N ASP A 131 2.48 1.71 7.34
CA ASP A 131 1.90 1.00 6.21
C ASP A 131 1.79 1.85 4.95
N TYR A 132 1.65 1.20 3.80
CA TYR A 132 1.62 1.87 2.50
C TYR A 132 0.39 2.76 2.27
N GLN A 133 -0.66 2.63 3.06
CA GLN A 133 -1.88 3.43 2.98
C GLN A 133 -1.64 4.89 3.35
N VAL A 134 -0.68 5.15 4.25
CA VAL A 134 -0.31 6.52 4.64
C VAL A 134 0.39 7.23 3.47
N LYS A 135 -0.16 8.36 3.03
CA LYS A 135 0.33 9.12 1.87
C LYS A 135 0.99 10.45 2.24
N SER A 136 0.88 10.89 3.48
CA SER A 136 1.43 12.16 3.94
C SER A 136 1.90 12.05 5.38
N PHE A 137 3.05 12.65 5.66
CA PHE A 137 3.62 12.78 7.00
C PHE A 137 3.53 14.21 7.53
N LYS A 138 2.62 15.01 6.97
CA LYS A 138 2.44 16.40 7.40
C LYS A 138 2.19 16.47 8.91
N ASN A 139 3.03 17.23 9.60
CA ASN A 139 3.00 17.45 11.05
C ASN A 139 3.28 16.19 11.91
N LEU A 140 3.78 15.09 11.33
CA LEU A 140 3.98 13.84 12.06
C LEU A 140 4.89 14.04 13.29
N PHE A 141 5.91 14.89 13.18
CA PHE A 141 6.86 15.20 14.26
C PHE A 141 6.78 16.65 14.74
N PHE A 142 5.73 17.36 14.35
CA PHE A 142 5.57 18.76 14.74
C PHE A 142 5.43 18.91 16.25
N LYS A 143 6.23 19.79 16.84
CA LYS A 143 6.30 20.03 18.30
C LYS A 143 6.65 18.81 19.16
N CYS A 144 7.24 17.77 18.60
CA CYS A 144 7.75 16.62 19.33
C CYS A 144 9.15 16.95 19.89
N LYS A 145 9.21 17.58 21.08
CA LYS A 145 10.47 18.10 21.66
C LYS A 145 11.43 17.02 22.20
N CYS A 146 10.92 15.80 22.43
CA CYS A 146 11.73 14.68 22.93
C CYS A 146 12.53 13.95 21.86
N ILE A 147 12.53 14.41 20.63
CA ILE A 147 13.23 13.75 19.54
C ILE A 147 14.64 14.32 19.40
N GLU A 148 15.64 13.47 19.57
CA GLU A 148 17.05 13.78 19.27
C GLU A 148 17.34 13.61 17.77
N SER A 149 16.91 12.47 17.19
CA SER A 149 17.13 12.19 15.78
C SER A 149 16.07 11.27 15.18
N ILE A 150 15.87 11.40 13.86
CA ILE A 150 14.96 10.56 13.07
C ILE A 150 15.75 9.93 11.94
N ASN A 151 15.71 8.61 11.83
CA ASN A 151 16.37 7.85 10.78
C ASN A 151 15.37 6.99 10.01
N PHE A 152 15.27 7.19 8.70
CA PHE A 152 14.44 6.38 7.81
C PHE A 152 15.24 5.16 7.34
N LYS A 153 14.96 3.97 7.88
CA LYS A 153 15.64 2.72 7.53
C LYS A 153 15.18 2.16 6.18
N LYS A 154 13.88 2.26 5.90
CA LYS A 154 13.27 1.80 4.64
C LYS A 154 12.33 2.86 4.12
N PHE A 155 12.78 3.59 3.10
CA PHE A 155 12.00 4.64 2.48
C PHE A 155 12.11 4.53 0.95
N TYR A 156 11.22 3.75 0.34
CA TYR A 156 11.24 3.48 -1.09
C TYR A 156 10.08 4.14 -1.86
N ARG A 157 9.39 5.09 -1.22
CA ARG A 157 8.19 5.70 -1.80
C ARG A 157 8.46 7.10 -2.30
N ASN A 158 8.06 7.36 -3.54
CA ASN A 158 8.14 8.70 -4.15
C ASN A 158 6.83 9.51 -3.98
N ASN A 159 5.79 8.89 -3.41
CA ASN A 159 4.45 9.47 -3.33
C ASN A 159 4.06 10.01 -1.95
N VAL A 160 4.98 10.06 -1.02
CA VAL A 160 4.76 10.65 0.30
C VAL A 160 5.11 12.13 0.26
N LYS A 161 4.13 12.98 0.58
CA LYS A 161 4.27 14.43 0.61
C LYS A 161 4.44 14.91 2.05
N TYR A 162 5.16 16.02 2.22
CA TYR A 162 5.29 16.77 3.48
C TYR A 162 5.84 15.91 4.64
N LEU A 163 7.11 15.63 4.60
CA LEU A 163 7.81 14.91 5.67
C LEU A 163 7.97 15.74 6.95
N PHE A 164 8.15 17.05 6.78
CA PHE A 164 8.36 18.03 7.86
C PHE A 164 7.48 19.25 7.69
#